data_233acf6c3df0442543ec756e02ac820a
#
_entry.id   233acf6c3df0442543ec756e02ac820a
#
_cell.length_a   1.000
_cell.length_b   1.000
_cell.length_c   1.000
_cell.angle_alpha   90.00
_cell.angle_beta   90.00
_cell.angle_gamma   90.00
#
_symmetry.space_group_name_H-M   'P 1'
#
loop_
_entity.id
_entity.type
_entity.pdbx_description
1 polymer ?
#
loop_
_entity_poly.entity_id
_entity_poly.type
_entity_poly.pdbx_seq_one_letter_code
_entity_poly.pdbx_strand_id
1 'polypeptide(L)'
;MRLARRTLLSGLLLPGLASLAFAADPEAAAPITALNRGLIAGMRAGKATPFAQRFATLAPLVEGAFDIPGILQASVGPRWAALPAAQQTQLLDVFRRYTIANYVANFDTFDGEKLELLTESRNVGADQVVASQIVPSSGTPTRIDYVMRRTPAGWRAVDVLLNGSISRVAVQRSDFRSLLVSGDAGPLIQSLQRKITDLSGGALV
;
A
#
# COMPACT_ATOMS: atom_id res chain seq x y z
N MET A 1 3.35 10.24 -75.98
CA MET A 1 2.45 9.45 -75.11
C MET A 1 3.23 8.94 -73.92
N ARG A 2 3.08 9.61 -72.75
CA ARG A 2 3.72 9.16 -71.48
C ARG A 2 2.64 9.00 -70.45
N LEU A 3 2.42 7.73 -70.03
CA LEU A 3 1.46 7.33 -69.00
C LEU A 3 2.09 7.60 -67.61
N ALA A 4 1.44 8.45 -66.84
CA ALA A 4 1.77 8.70 -65.42
C ALA A 4 1.14 7.59 -64.56
N ARG A 5 1.98 6.83 -63.84
CA ARG A 5 1.54 5.89 -62.80
C ARG A 5 1.25 6.68 -61.50
N ARG A 6 -0.02 6.69 -61.09
CA ARG A 6 -0.45 7.15 -59.76
C ARG A 6 -0.29 6.00 -58.77
N THR A 7 0.65 6.12 -57.84
CA THR A 7 0.77 5.25 -56.65
C THR A 7 -0.16 5.77 -55.58
N LEU A 8 -1.18 4.97 -55.23
CA LEU A 8 -2.04 5.19 -54.07
C LEU A 8 -1.33 4.65 -52.82
N LEU A 9 -0.89 5.54 -51.94
CA LEU A 9 -0.48 5.19 -50.58
C LEU A 9 -1.76 5.00 -49.73
N SER A 10 -2.12 3.76 -49.44
CA SER A 10 -3.13 3.42 -48.43
C SER A 10 -2.48 3.54 -47.05
N GLY A 11 -2.78 4.61 -46.34
CA GLY A 11 -2.39 4.79 -44.94
C GLY A 11 -3.21 3.84 -44.06
N LEU A 12 -2.54 2.89 -43.41
CA LEU A 12 -3.11 2.00 -42.39
C LEU A 12 -3.26 2.81 -41.07
N LEU A 13 -4.47 3.27 -40.76
CA LEU A 13 -4.82 3.80 -39.46
C LEU A 13 -4.89 2.62 -38.48
N LEU A 14 -3.90 2.49 -37.61
CA LEU A 14 -3.97 1.64 -36.40
C LEU A 14 -4.96 2.27 -35.40
N PRO A 15 -6.02 1.57 -34.98
CA PRO A 15 -6.88 2.05 -33.93
C PRO A 15 -6.07 2.06 -32.61
N GLY A 16 -5.83 3.24 -32.05
CA GLY A 16 -5.29 3.39 -30.71
C GLY A 16 -6.20 2.67 -29.72
N LEU A 17 -5.68 1.73 -28.98
CA LEU A 17 -6.34 1.11 -27.83
C LEU A 17 -6.53 2.21 -26.77
N ALA A 18 -7.69 2.85 -26.79
CA ALA A 18 -8.12 3.71 -25.70
C ALA A 18 -8.29 2.81 -24.47
N SER A 19 -7.42 2.93 -23.48
CA SER A 19 -7.62 2.32 -22.16
C SER A 19 -8.90 2.92 -21.59
N LEU A 20 -9.97 2.11 -21.56
CA LEU A 20 -11.20 2.49 -20.87
C LEU A 20 -10.87 2.61 -19.39
N ALA A 21 -10.85 3.83 -18.86
CA ALA A 21 -10.81 4.07 -17.43
C ALA A 21 -12.20 3.66 -16.89
N PHE A 22 -12.25 2.54 -16.17
CA PHE A 22 -13.42 2.12 -15.42
C PHE A 22 -13.40 2.81 -14.06
N ALA A 23 -14.58 3.16 -13.53
CA ALA A 23 -14.69 3.55 -12.12
C ALA A 23 -14.24 2.37 -11.23
N ALA A 24 -13.60 2.68 -10.10
CA ALA A 24 -13.21 1.65 -9.15
C ALA A 24 -14.45 0.88 -8.68
N ASP A 25 -14.35 -0.46 -8.58
CA ASP A 25 -15.38 -1.27 -7.95
C ASP A 25 -15.62 -0.75 -6.53
N PRO A 26 -16.85 -0.34 -6.19
CA PRO A 26 -17.16 0.16 -4.85
C PRO A 26 -16.76 -0.82 -3.73
N GLU A 27 -16.84 -2.14 -3.99
CA GLU A 27 -16.40 -3.16 -3.03
C GLU A 27 -14.89 -3.12 -2.82
N ALA A 28 -14.10 -2.90 -3.90
CA ALA A 28 -12.64 -2.79 -3.81
C ALA A 28 -12.22 -1.49 -3.10
N ALA A 29 -12.98 -0.42 -3.26
CA ALA A 29 -12.72 0.88 -2.63
C ALA A 29 -13.13 0.93 -1.14
N ALA A 30 -14.09 0.10 -0.70
CA ALA A 30 -14.67 0.17 0.64
C ALA A 30 -13.63 0.03 1.77
N PRO A 31 -12.65 -0.91 1.75
CA PRO A 31 -11.63 -1.00 2.80
C PRO A 31 -10.77 0.26 2.91
N ILE A 32 -10.42 0.89 1.78
CA ILE A 32 -9.62 2.11 1.76
C ILE A 32 -10.43 3.31 2.23
N THR A 33 -11.73 3.37 1.90
CA THR A 33 -12.65 4.39 2.43
C THR A 33 -12.74 4.31 3.96
N ALA A 34 -12.85 3.11 4.51
CA ALA A 34 -12.88 2.89 5.96
C ALA A 34 -11.55 3.30 6.61
N LEU A 35 -10.42 2.91 6.03
CA LEU A 35 -9.09 3.31 6.47
C LEU A 35 -8.94 4.84 6.48
N ASN A 36 -9.24 5.51 5.37
CA ASN A 36 -9.13 6.97 5.25
C ASN A 36 -9.96 7.70 6.30
N ARG A 37 -11.19 7.23 6.58
CA ARG A 37 -12.04 7.80 7.64
C ARG A 37 -11.38 7.65 9.01
N GLY A 38 -10.81 6.48 9.30
CA GLY A 38 -10.12 6.22 10.57
C GLY A 38 -8.85 7.05 10.71
N LEU A 39 -8.07 7.22 9.63
CA LEU A 39 -6.87 8.05 9.61
C LEU A 39 -7.22 9.52 9.92
N ILE A 40 -8.23 10.09 9.26
CA ILE A 40 -8.68 11.47 9.54
C ILE A 40 -9.16 11.61 10.99
N ALA A 41 -9.89 10.63 11.53
CA ALA A 41 -10.31 10.65 12.93
C ALA A 41 -9.11 10.59 13.88
N GLY A 42 -8.11 9.74 13.60
CA GLY A 42 -6.86 9.65 14.36
C GLY A 42 -6.04 10.94 14.32
N MET A 43 -5.90 11.55 13.14
CA MET A 43 -5.22 12.83 12.96
C MET A 43 -5.88 13.96 13.78
N ARG A 44 -7.21 14.01 13.77
CA ARG A 44 -7.98 15.01 14.55
C ARG A 44 -7.86 14.79 16.06
N ALA A 45 -7.77 13.54 16.53
CA ALA A 45 -7.50 13.23 17.93
C ALA A 45 -6.07 13.63 18.34
N GLY A 46 -5.14 13.60 17.40
CA GLY A 46 -3.79 14.13 17.52
C GLY A 46 -2.93 13.44 18.58
N LYS A 47 -1.78 14.05 18.85
CA LYS A 47 -0.79 13.55 19.82
C LYS A 47 -1.24 13.65 21.28
N ALA A 48 -2.32 14.39 21.57
CA ALA A 48 -2.93 14.42 22.89
C ALA A 48 -3.49 13.05 23.30
N THR A 49 -3.91 12.24 22.33
CA THR A 49 -4.30 10.83 22.54
C THR A 49 -3.04 9.95 22.59
N PRO A 50 -2.83 9.18 23.66
CA PRO A 50 -1.67 8.30 23.79
C PRO A 50 -1.47 7.39 22.59
N PHE A 51 -0.20 7.13 22.20
CA PHE A 51 0.13 6.32 21.03
C PHE A 51 -0.53 4.94 21.06
N ALA A 52 -0.48 4.25 22.23
CA ALA A 52 -1.09 2.93 22.40
C ALA A 52 -2.61 2.93 22.15
N GLN A 53 -3.31 4.00 22.56
CA GLN A 53 -4.74 4.14 22.31
C GLN A 53 -5.04 4.38 20.83
N ARG A 54 -4.27 5.25 20.15
CA ARG A 54 -4.38 5.46 18.70
C ARG A 54 -4.07 4.17 17.93
N PHE A 55 -3.05 3.42 18.38
CA PHE A 55 -2.70 2.13 17.83
C PHE A 55 -3.87 1.12 17.92
N ALA A 56 -4.46 0.96 19.11
CA ALA A 56 -5.60 0.06 19.32
C ALA A 56 -6.81 0.43 18.46
N THR A 57 -7.07 1.73 18.26
CA THR A 57 -8.17 2.23 17.45
C THR A 57 -7.92 1.98 15.95
N LEU A 58 -6.68 2.17 15.49
CA LEU A 58 -6.34 2.08 14.06
C LEU A 58 -6.06 0.65 13.60
N ALA A 59 -5.63 -0.23 14.51
CA ALA A 59 -5.27 -1.61 14.19
C ALA A 59 -6.34 -2.36 13.36
N PRO A 60 -7.61 -2.43 13.77
CA PRO A 60 -8.62 -3.16 13.01
C PRO A 60 -8.88 -2.56 11.61
N LEU A 61 -8.67 -1.27 11.43
CA LEU A 61 -8.85 -0.59 10.14
C LEU A 61 -7.70 -0.90 9.18
N VAL A 62 -6.46 -0.91 9.68
CA VAL A 62 -5.28 -1.30 8.90
C VAL A 62 -5.37 -2.79 8.53
N GLU A 63 -5.68 -3.66 9.48
CA GLU A 63 -5.84 -5.11 9.23
C GLU A 63 -7.02 -5.40 8.29
N GLY A 64 -8.07 -4.59 8.36
CA GLY A 64 -9.21 -4.68 7.44
C GLY A 64 -8.93 -4.15 6.03
N ALA A 65 -7.95 -3.27 5.87
CA ALA A 65 -7.60 -2.69 4.57
C ALA A 65 -6.50 -3.48 3.83
N PHE A 66 -5.57 -4.12 4.55
CA PHE A 66 -4.38 -4.75 3.98
C PHE A 66 -4.34 -6.27 4.16
N ASP A 67 -3.84 -6.97 3.15
CA ASP A 67 -3.37 -8.36 3.28
C ASP A 67 -1.94 -8.35 3.84
N ILE A 68 -1.82 -8.08 5.15
CA ILE A 68 -0.53 -7.97 5.83
C ILE A 68 0.33 -9.24 5.66
N PRO A 69 -0.22 -10.47 5.78
CA PRO A 69 0.54 -11.69 5.52
C PRO A 69 1.06 -11.78 4.08
N GLY A 70 0.22 -11.49 3.09
CA GLY A 70 0.59 -11.51 1.69
C GLY A 70 1.66 -10.46 1.35
N ILE A 71 1.53 -9.24 1.88
CA ILE A 71 2.53 -8.17 1.75
C ILE A 71 3.87 -8.59 2.34
N LEU A 72 3.87 -9.17 3.55
CA LEU A 72 5.11 -9.65 4.18
C LEU A 72 5.78 -10.74 3.35
N GLN A 73 5.02 -11.76 2.93
CA GLN A 73 5.56 -12.85 2.10
C GLN A 73 6.14 -12.33 0.79
N ALA A 74 5.46 -11.40 0.14
CA ALA A 74 5.94 -10.75 -1.08
C ALA A 74 7.20 -9.92 -0.83
N SER A 75 7.30 -9.25 0.32
CA SER A 75 8.47 -8.43 0.70
C SER A 75 9.68 -9.28 1.08
N VAL A 76 9.49 -10.43 1.74
CA VAL A 76 10.56 -11.41 2.04
C VAL A 76 10.96 -12.18 0.78
N GLY A 77 9.99 -12.45 -0.09
CA GLY A 77 10.19 -13.16 -1.35
C GLY A 77 10.53 -14.64 -1.18
N PRO A 78 11.36 -15.24 -2.07
CA PRO A 78 11.62 -16.69 -2.06
C PRO A 78 12.24 -17.22 -0.74
N ARG A 79 12.85 -16.35 0.05
CA ARG A 79 13.43 -16.74 1.35
C ARG A 79 12.37 -17.09 2.40
N TRP A 80 11.12 -16.67 2.21
CA TRP A 80 10.03 -16.96 3.15
C TRP A 80 9.87 -18.45 3.43
N ALA A 81 9.87 -19.28 2.39
CA ALA A 81 9.67 -20.73 2.51
C ALA A 81 10.84 -21.44 3.23
N ALA A 82 12.02 -20.82 3.28
CA ALA A 82 13.20 -21.37 3.96
C ALA A 82 13.27 -20.97 5.45
N LEU A 83 12.38 -20.08 5.94
CA LEU A 83 12.35 -19.67 7.34
C LEU A 83 11.65 -20.76 8.19
N PRO A 84 12.16 -21.04 9.42
CA PRO A 84 11.45 -21.87 10.39
C PRO A 84 10.04 -21.32 10.69
N ALA A 85 9.04 -22.20 10.87
CA ALA A 85 7.66 -21.79 11.13
C ALA A 85 7.52 -20.83 12.33
N ALA A 86 8.28 -21.04 13.40
CA ALA A 86 8.29 -20.15 14.55
C ALA A 86 8.76 -18.73 14.18
N GLN A 87 9.78 -18.59 13.32
CA GLN A 87 10.25 -17.30 12.85
C GLN A 87 9.28 -16.65 11.87
N GLN A 88 8.59 -17.43 11.02
CA GLN A 88 7.52 -16.91 10.16
C GLN A 88 6.40 -16.29 11.01
N THR A 89 5.96 -16.97 12.07
CA THR A 89 4.94 -16.48 12.99
C THR A 89 5.38 -15.22 13.72
N GLN A 90 6.60 -15.22 14.27
CA GLN A 90 7.16 -14.07 14.97
C GLN A 90 7.34 -12.87 14.03
N LEU A 91 7.87 -13.10 12.83
CA LEU A 91 8.07 -12.04 11.84
C LEU A 91 6.73 -11.43 11.39
N LEU A 92 5.69 -12.27 11.22
CA LEU A 92 4.35 -11.78 10.88
C LEU A 92 3.77 -10.90 11.99
N ASP A 93 3.88 -11.29 13.27
CA ASP A 93 3.39 -10.48 14.38
C ASP A 93 4.11 -9.13 14.45
N VAL A 94 5.44 -9.15 14.37
CA VAL A 94 6.25 -7.92 14.42
C VAL A 94 5.97 -7.03 13.20
N PHE A 95 5.84 -7.60 12.01
CA PHE A 95 5.53 -6.84 10.80
C PHE A 95 4.13 -6.21 10.85
N ARG A 96 3.15 -6.93 11.37
CA ARG A 96 1.79 -6.41 11.63
C ARG A 96 1.84 -5.20 12.56
N ARG A 97 2.52 -5.32 13.71
CA ARG A 97 2.69 -4.23 14.68
C ARG A 97 3.43 -3.04 14.07
N TYR A 98 4.49 -3.30 13.32
CA TYR A 98 5.24 -2.26 12.60
C TYR A 98 4.36 -1.51 11.60
N THR A 99 3.58 -2.24 10.81
CA THR A 99 2.69 -1.63 9.80
C THR A 99 1.68 -0.69 10.47
N ILE A 100 1.01 -1.13 11.54
CA ILE A 100 0.05 -0.31 12.27
C ILE A 100 0.75 0.90 12.91
N ALA A 101 1.89 0.70 13.60
CA ALA A 101 2.66 1.76 14.23
C ALA A 101 3.10 2.84 13.22
N ASN A 102 3.48 2.41 12.01
CA ASN A 102 3.85 3.33 10.93
C ASN A 102 2.67 4.21 10.49
N TYR A 103 1.46 3.67 10.39
CA TYR A 103 0.26 4.47 10.13
C TYR A 103 -0.03 5.45 11.27
N VAL A 104 0.03 4.99 12.53
CA VAL A 104 -0.20 5.85 13.72
C VAL A 104 0.77 7.01 13.79
N ALA A 105 2.05 6.78 13.47
CA ALA A 105 3.09 7.80 13.53
C ALA A 105 3.02 8.81 12.39
N ASN A 106 2.64 8.36 11.17
CA ASN A 106 2.60 9.24 10.00
C ASN A 106 1.27 10.02 9.87
N PHE A 107 0.22 9.59 10.60
CA PHE A 107 -1.10 10.24 10.60
C PHE A 107 -1.46 10.66 12.02
N ASP A 108 -0.68 11.59 12.60
CA ASP A 108 -0.74 11.97 14.01
C ASP A 108 -1.12 13.44 14.26
N THR A 109 -1.23 14.23 13.19
CA THR A 109 -1.64 15.64 13.25
C THR A 109 -2.62 15.94 12.12
N PHE A 110 -3.54 16.87 12.34
CA PHE A 110 -4.52 17.31 11.35
C PHE A 110 -4.42 18.81 11.11
N ASP A 111 -4.12 19.20 9.89
CA ASP A 111 -4.04 20.60 9.44
C ASP A 111 -4.98 20.88 8.24
N GLY A 112 -6.11 20.18 8.19
CA GLY A 112 -7.09 20.33 7.11
C GLY A 112 -6.90 19.39 5.92
N GLU A 113 -6.02 18.40 6.01
CA GLU A 113 -5.78 17.42 4.97
C GLU A 113 -7.05 16.66 4.61
N LYS A 114 -7.12 16.25 3.33
CA LYS A 114 -8.15 15.33 2.84
C LYS A 114 -7.49 14.07 2.28
N LEU A 115 -8.10 12.93 2.57
CA LEU A 115 -7.75 11.64 1.97
C LEU A 115 -8.88 11.28 0.99
N GLU A 116 -8.62 11.46 -0.30
CA GLU A 116 -9.63 11.37 -1.35
C GLU A 116 -9.39 10.15 -2.23
N LEU A 117 -10.45 9.42 -2.54
CA LEU A 117 -10.41 8.43 -3.62
C LEU A 117 -10.67 9.14 -4.95
N LEU A 118 -9.90 8.78 -5.97
CA LEU A 118 -10.09 9.28 -7.32
C LEU A 118 -11.05 8.35 -8.08
N THR A 119 -11.75 8.90 -9.06
CA THR A 119 -12.71 8.14 -9.87
C THR A 119 -12.04 7.17 -10.85
N GLU A 120 -10.78 7.43 -11.18
CA GLU A 120 -10.01 6.57 -12.07
C GLU A 120 -9.59 5.28 -11.38
N SER A 121 -9.76 4.17 -12.08
CA SER A 121 -9.22 2.87 -11.69
C SER A 121 -8.61 2.17 -12.89
N ARG A 122 -7.74 1.20 -12.61
CA ARG A 122 -7.16 0.33 -13.65
C ARG A 122 -7.02 -1.08 -13.11
N ASN A 123 -7.09 -2.07 -13.98
CA ASN A 123 -6.80 -3.44 -13.63
C ASN A 123 -5.33 -3.76 -13.89
N VAL A 124 -4.73 -4.56 -13.01
CA VAL A 124 -3.37 -5.11 -13.14
C VAL A 124 -3.49 -6.62 -12.98
N GLY A 125 -3.66 -7.34 -14.09
CA GLY A 125 -4.02 -8.74 -14.07
C GLY A 125 -5.41 -8.96 -13.44
N ALA A 126 -5.47 -9.77 -12.39
CA ALA A 126 -6.68 -10.02 -11.59
C ALA A 126 -6.87 -8.99 -10.46
N ASP A 127 -5.91 -8.12 -10.22
CA ASP A 127 -5.96 -7.09 -9.17
C ASP A 127 -6.53 -5.79 -9.74
N GLN A 128 -7.17 -4.99 -8.87
CA GLN A 128 -7.69 -3.68 -9.22
C GLN A 128 -6.90 -2.59 -8.49
N VAL A 129 -6.56 -1.52 -9.20
CA VAL A 129 -5.91 -0.35 -8.59
C VAL A 129 -6.97 0.68 -8.21
N VAL A 130 -7.10 0.94 -6.92
CA VAL A 130 -7.90 2.04 -6.37
C VAL A 130 -6.98 3.26 -6.24
N ALA A 131 -7.23 4.26 -7.06
CA ALA A 131 -6.46 5.49 -7.06
C ALA A 131 -6.91 6.40 -5.92
N SER A 132 -5.95 7.03 -5.22
CA SER A 132 -6.22 7.99 -4.16
C SER A 132 -5.17 9.08 -4.09
N GLN A 133 -5.46 10.13 -3.29
CA GLN A 133 -4.51 11.19 -3.02
C GLN A 133 -4.67 11.72 -1.60
N ILE A 134 -3.55 12.19 -1.05
CA ILE A 134 -3.52 13.04 0.13
C ILE A 134 -3.47 14.47 -0.37
N VAL A 135 -4.49 15.26 -0.05
CA VAL A 135 -4.57 16.68 -0.37
C VAL A 135 -4.23 17.47 0.90
N PRO A 136 -3.06 18.11 1.00
CA PRO A 136 -2.71 18.93 2.14
C PRO A 136 -3.55 20.22 2.16
N SER A 137 -3.57 20.93 3.29
CA SER A 137 -4.20 22.26 3.41
C SER A 137 -3.53 23.29 2.49
N SER A 138 -2.24 23.08 2.21
CA SER A 138 -1.46 23.90 1.25
C SER A 138 -0.41 23.03 0.55
N GLY A 139 -0.12 23.32 -0.71
CA GLY A 139 0.86 22.59 -1.51
C GLY A 139 0.24 21.59 -2.49
N THR A 140 1.05 20.67 -2.97
CA THR A 140 0.67 19.74 -4.04
C THR A 140 0.13 18.44 -3.46
N PRO A 141 -0.99 17.90 -3.98
CA PRO A 141 -1.49 16.59 -3.60
C PRO A 141 -0.46 15.48 -3.87
N THR A 142 -0.39 14.52 -2.95
CA THR A 142 0.45 13.34 -3.09
C THR A 142 -0.42 12.15 -3.49
N ARG A 143 -0.14 11.56 -4.65
CA ARG A 143 -0.86 10.39 -5.15
C ARG A 143 -0.41 9.13 -4.39
N ILE A 144 -1.39 8.34 -3.96
CA ILE A 144 -1.20 7.04 -3.32
C ILE A 144 -2.23 6.08 -3.89
N ASP A 145 -1.78 5.10 -4.67
CA ASP A 145 -2.66 4.09 -5.26
C ASP A 145 -2.54 2.78 -4.47
N TYR A 146 -3.68 2.08 -4.32
CA TYR A 146 -3.74 0.79 -3.64
C TYR A 146 -3.99 -0.31 -4.66
N VAL A 147 -3.11 -1.32 -4.71
CA VAL A 147 -3.35 -2.54 -5.50
C VAL A 147 -4.21 -3.48 -4.67
N MET A 148 -5.47 -3.60 -5.05
CA MET A 148 -6.48 -4.37 -4.33
C MET A 148 -6.63 -5.76 -4.93
N ARG A 149 -6.64 -6.78 -4.08
CA ARG A 149 -6.86 -8.18 -4.46
C ARG A 149 -8.08 -8.75 -3.73
N ARG A 150 -8.85 -9.58 -4.42
CA ARG A 150 -9.93 -10.32 -3.79
C ARG A 150 -9.37 -11.51 -3.03
N THR A 151 -9.56 -11.52 -1.72
CA THR A 151 -9.16 -12.59 -0.81
C THR A 151 -10.42 -13.30 -0.27
N PRO A 152 -10.31 -14.45 0.41
CA PRO A 152 -11.45 -15.07 1.11
C PRO A 152 -12.11 -14.14 2.14
N ALA A 153 -11.35 -13.18 2.70
CA ALA A 153 -11.85 -12.19 3.65
C ALA A 153 -12.36 -10.89 2.98
N GLY A 154 -12.56 -10.90 1.65
CA GLY A 154 -12.96 -9.73 0.85
C GLY A 154 -11.78 -9.02 0.20
N TRP A 155 -12.02 -7.82 -0.31
CA TRP A 155 -10.97 -7.01 -0.94
C TRP A 155 -9.95 -6.53 0.09
N ARG A 156 -8.64 -6.68 -0.24
CA ARG A 156 -7.50 -6.22 0.57
C ARG A 156 -6.42 -5.63 -0.32
N ALA A 157 -5.77 -4.58 0.17
CA ALA A 157 -4.59 -4.04 -0.49
C ALA A 157 -3.40 -5.02 -0.33
N VAL A 158 -2.77 -5.36 -1.44
CA VAL A 158 -1.56 -6.21 -1.51
C VAL A 158 -0.31 -5.42 -1.85
N ASP A 159 -0.46 -4.16 -2.26
CA ASP A 159 0.64 -3.20 -2.44
C ASP A 159 0.11 -1.76 -2.35
N VAL A 160 1.01 -0.83 -2.10
CA VAL A 160 0.77 0.62 -2.15
C VAL A 160 1.77 1.24 -3.12
N LEU A 161 1.26 2.01 -4.09
CA LEU A 161 2.07 2.67 -5.09
C LEU A 161 2.18 4.16 -4.76
N LEU A 162 3.34 4.58 -4.27
CA LEU A 162 3.62 6.00 -4.06
C LEU A 162 3.79 6.71 -5.41
N ASN A 163 3.23 7.90 -5.53
CA ASN A 163 3.16 8.64 -6.80
C ASN A 163 2.57 7.81 -7.96
N GLY A 164 1.68 6.85 -7.63
CA GLY A 164 1.01 6.00 -8.60
C GLY A 164 1.87 4.89 -9.23
N SER A 165 3.16 4.76 -8.89
CA SER A 165 4.08 3.83 -9.57
C SER A 165 5.12 3.16 -8.68
N ILE A 166 5.52 3.75 -7.55
CA ILE A 166 6.60 3.21 -6.70
C ILE A 166 5.99 2.20 -5.71
N SER A 167 6.19 0.93 -5.97
CA SER A 167 5.73 -0.18 -5.13
C SER A 167 6.41 -0.18 -3.76
N ARG A 168 5.62 -0.11 -2.69
CA ARG A 168 6.11 -0.25 -1.30
C ARG A 168 6.61 -1.65 -1.02
N VAL A 169 5.98 -2.67 -1.58
CA VAL A 169 6.45 -4.07 -1.47
C VAL A 169 7.82 -4.23 -2.12
N ALA A 170 8.06 -3.63 -3.29
CA ALA A 170 9.36 -3.69 -3.95
C ALA A 170 10.46 -2.96 -3.14
N VAL A 171 10.15 -1.80 -2.57
CA VAL A 171 11.06 -1.08 -1.67
C VAL A 171 11.36 -1.91 -0.43
N GLN A 172 10.35 -2.45 0.25
CA GLN A 172 10.53 -3.32 1.42
C GLN A 172 11.36 -4.56 1.09
N ARG A 173 11.15 -5.18 -0.08
CA ARG A 173 11.95 -6.32 -0.53
C ARG A 173 13.43 -5.97 -0.65
N SER A 174 13.74 -4.78 -1.16
CA SER A 174 15.11 -4.29 -1.23
C SER A 174 15.71 -4.09 0.17
N ASP A 175 14.97 -3.42 1.04
CA ASP A 175 15.40 -3.12 2.41
C ASP A 175 15.61 -4.38 3.25
N PHE A 176 14.71 -5.37 3.11
CA PHE A 176 14.76 -6.61 3.89
C PHE A 176 15.86 -7.56 3.43
N ARG A 177 16.32 -7.44 2.18
CA ARG A 177 17.32 -8.35 1.60
C ARG A 177 18.59 -8.45 2.43
N SER A 178 19.09 -7.35 2.95
CA SER A 178 20.32 -7.31 3.76
C SER A 178 20.14 -7.83 5.18
N LEU A 179 18.89 -7.88 5.66
CA LEU A 179 18.52 -8.30 7.02
C LEU A 179 18.03 -9.76 7.08
N LEU A 180 17.87 -10.41 5.93
CA LEU A 180 17.46 -11.80 5.81
C LEU A 180 18.70 -12.66 5.52
N VAL A 181 19.15 -13.38 6.51
CA VAL A 181 20.14 -14.44 6.34
C VAL A 181 19.41 -15.72 5.90
N SER A 182 20.13 -16.64 5.22
CA SER A 182 19.52 -17.90 4.80
C SER A 182 18.99 -18.69 6.00
N GLY A 183 17.68 -18.94 6.05
CA GLY A 183 17.03 -19.67 7.14
C GLY A 183 16.92 -18.90 8.46
N ASP A 184 17.26 -17.60 8.49
CA ASP A 184 17.15 -16.78 9.71
C ASP A 184 16.55 -15.39 9.43
N ALA A 185 15.44 -15.08 10.11
CA ALA A 185 14.78 -13.78 10.10
C ALA A 185 15.13 -12.92 11.34
N GLY A 186 15.96 -13.39 12.25
CA GLY A 186 16.30 -12.70 13.51
C GLY A 186 16.71 -11.24 13.33
N PRO A 187 17.67 -10.93 12.45
CA PRO A 187 18.08 -9.55 12.20
C PRO A 187 16.94 -8.64 11.69
N LEU A 188 16.06 -9.17 10.84
CA LEU A 188 14.89 -8.41 10.34
C LEU A 188 13.87 -8.18 11.46
N ILE A 189 13.57 -9.20 12.27
CA ILE A 189 12.67 -9.10 13.43
C ILE A 189 13.18 -8.00 14.38
N GLN A 190 14.46 -8.03 14.75
CA GLN A 190 15.08 -7.02 15.62
C GLN A 190 15.02 -5.61 15.01
N SER A 191 15.27 -5.50 13.70
CA SER A 191 15.17 -4.21 12.99
C SER A 191 13.75 -3.64 13.04
N LEU A 192 12.73 -4.47 12.80
CA LEU A 192 11.34 -4.03 12.87
C LEU A 192 10.91 -3.67 14.30
N GLN A 193 11.37 -4.42 15.32
CA GLN A 193 11.13 -4.10 16.73
C GLN A 193 11.71 -2.73 17.09
N ARG A 194 12.95 -2.44 16.72
CA ARG A 194 13.54 -1.11 16.92
C ARG A 194 12.71 0.00 16.26
N LYS A 195 12.29 -0.22 15.00
CA LYS A 195 11.41 0.74 14.30
C LYS A 195 10.09 0.96 15.03
N ILE A 196 9.48 -0.07 15.61
CA ILE A 196 8.25 0.07 16.42
C ILE A 196 8.54 0.93 17.66
N THR A 197 9.65 0.67 18.36
CA THR A 197 10.07 1.47 19.53
C THR A 197 10.26 2.94 19.15
N ASP A 198 10.99 3.21 18.06
CA ASP A 198 11.26 4.57 17.59
C ASP A 198 9.95 5.30 17.19
N LEU A 199 9.08 4.66 16.40
CA LEU A 199 7.80 5.22 15.97
C LEU A 199 6.85 5.51 17.14
N SER A 200 6.88 4.68 18.18
CA SER A 200 5.99 4.80 19.32
C SER A 200 6.57 5.61 20.48
N GLY A 201 7.83 6.06 20.38
CA GLY A 201 8.52 6.68 21.52
C GLY A 201 8.61 5.74 22.74
N GLY A 202 8.72 4.42 22.47
CA GLY A 202 8.78 3.39 23.53
C GLY A 202 7.41 2.93 24.07
N ALA A 203 6.30 3.45 23.57
CA ALA A 203 4.96 3.12 24.10
C ALA A 203 4.47 1.71 23.75
N LEU A 204 5.12 1.00 22.81
CA LEU A 204 4.77 -0.34 22.33
C LEU A 204 5.89 -1.37 22.56
N VAL A 205 6.71 -1.20 23.56
CA VAL A 205 7.79 -2.15 23.94
C VAL A 205 7.20 -3.38 24.61
#